data_cd339e34f39bc11ff17d560ab9b7012d
#
_entry.id   cd339e34f39bc11ff17d560ab9b7012d
#
_cell.length_a   1.000
_cell.length_b   1.000
_cell.length_c   1.000
_cell.angle_alpha   90.00
_cell.angle_beta   90.00
_cell.angle_gamma   90.00
#
_symmetry.space_group_name_H-M   'P 1'
#
loop_
_entity.id
_entity.type
_entity.pdbx_description
1 polymer ?
#
loop_
_entity_poly.entity_id
_entity_poly.type
_entity_poly.pdbx_seq_one_letter_code
_entity_poly.pdbx_strand_id
1 'polypeptide(L)'
;MKNMNSFRFIERGIEAEVARQKEVVASGGQVVQETLHFDPATGERIGHAPVMRRAEVVRVVERARAAQQAWAATSFAERRAVLEDILKHVVSHQQEICRLAVRDSGKTMVDAAMGEIFPVCEKLRYTIAHGEDDLAPEARPSGLLPHKAARVEYLPLGVVGVIAPWNFPFHNFFCPTIPALFAGDAVVVKVSELATWSSLHYVKIFEDVLRRRGHSPDLVQIVTGYGETGSALVTSGVDKVFFTGSPQNGKKVMAAAAETLTPVVLELGGKDPMIVCEDADLEQAVSTALFGVFNACGQMCVGAERLYVFEGVHDAFVERALARALALRQGPPLAGEVDLGAMTMPRQLEIIQALVDDAVAKGARVLCGGAPRTDLGGNFYPPTILVDVDHSMRITQEEQFGPVMVIMKVRTDEEAIRLANDCPYGLGSSVFTRDPARAERFARALDAGMTTVNDFGLAYMIQSLPFGGRKISGFGRINGREGLRACCNEKAIVTDRVPVRQGMALYPVRAATFELVTGAVKAIYGSGLMKRARGAVSIARSLFSLARGDERDLSS
;
A
#
# COMPACT_ATOMS: atom_id res chain seq x y z
N MET A 1 27.39 28.76 13.30
CA MET A 1 26.83 28.35 14.59
C MET A 1 25.63 29.17 15.09
N LYS A 2 24.86 29.85 14.21
CA LYS A 2 23.65 30.61 14.64
C LYS A 2 22.31 30.10 14.13
N ASN A 3 22.26 29.01 13.35
CA ASN A 3 21.05 28.53 12.66
C ASN A 3 20.43 27.25 13.23
N MET A 4 20.77 26.82 14.43
CA MET A 4 20.18 25.65 15.10
C MET A 4 18.99 25.97 16.01
N ASN A 5 18.52 27.22 16.05
CA ASN A 5 17.56 27.63 17.09
C ASN A 5 16.08 27.44 16.71
N SER A 6 15.71 27.29 15.44
CA SER A 6 14.30 27.08 15.03
C SER A 6 13.86 25.62 15.16
N PHE A 7 14.75 24.65 14.99
CA PHE A 7 14.46 23.24 15.24
C PHE A 7 14.16 22.92 16.72
N ARG A 8 14.68 23.73 17.63
CA ARG A 8 14.49 23.57 19.08
C ARG A 8 13.09 23.94 19.58
N PHE A 9 12.23 24.54 18.77
CA PHE A 9 10.91 24.96 19.26
C PHE A 9 9.94 23.76 19.41
N ILE A 10 9.93 22.86 18.45
CA ILE A 10 9.15 21.61 18.51
C ILE A 10 9.76 20.64 19.52
N GLU A 11 11.09 20.48 19.51
CA GLU A 11 11.81 19.68 20.52
C GLU A 11 11.58 20.21 21.94
N ARG A 12 11.60 21.53 22.15
CA ARG A 12 11.30 22.14 23.47
C ARG A 12 9.86 21.90 23.92
N GLY A 13 8.89 21.87 23.02
CA GLY A 13 7.52 21.50 23.33
C GLY A 13 7.39 20.05 23.80
N ILE A 14 8.07 19.14 23.11
CA ILE A 14 8.14 17.71 23.47
C ILE A 14 8.95 17.51 24.77
N GLU A 15 10.10 18.17 24.90
CA GLU A 15 10.93 18.09 26.13
C GLU A 15 10.24 18.67 27.37
N ALA A 16 9.54 19.80 27.22
CA ALA A 16 8.78 20.42 28.30
C ALA A 16 7.62 19.52 28.74
N GLU A 17 6.94 18.84 27.80
CA GLU A 17 5.86 17.92 28.11
C GLU A 17 6.37 16.61 28.71
N VAL A 18 7.48 16.07 28.23
CA VAL A 18 8.17 14.92 28.85
C VAL A 18 8.64 15.26 30.26
N ALA A 19 9.12 16.48 30.50
CA ALA A 19 9.50 16.95 31.84
C ALA A 19 8.28 17.06 32.76
N ARG A 20 7.16 17.61 32.27
CA ARG A 20 5.87 17.69 33.01
C ARG A 20 5.35 16.29 33.35
N GLN A 21 5.42 15.33 32.43
CA GLN A 21 5.01 13.95 32.69
C GLN A 21 5.90 13.26 33.73
N LYS A 22 7.21 13.53 33.73
CA LYS A 22 8.13 13.03 34.76
C LYS A 22 7.79 13.59 36.14
N GLU A 23 7.43 14.87 36.26
CA GLU A 23 6.96 15.46 37.50
C GLU A 23 5.65 14.85 38.02
N VAL A 24 4.68 14.58 37.14
CA VAL A 24 3.42 13.91 37.51
C VAL A 24 3.65 12.47 37.94
N VAL A 25 4.60 11.74 37.31
CA VAL A 25 5.00 10.38 37.75
C VAL A 25 5.63 10.42 39.14
N ALA A 26 6.45 11.42 39.42
CA ALA A 26 7.06 11.61 40.75
C ALA A 26 6.02 11.95 41.83
N SER A 27 4.88 12.53 41.46
CA SER A 27 3.77 12.85 42.38
C SER A 27 2.75 11.71 42.60
N GLY A 28 2.98 10.51 42.03
CA GLY A 28 2.13 9.33 42.25
C GLY A 28 0.80 9.31 41.47
N GLY A 29 0.60 10.24 40.53
CA GLY A 29 -0.55 10.24 39.62
C GLY A 29 -0.39 9.22 38.49
N GLN A 30 -1.48 8.61 38.03
CA GLN A 30 -1.47 7.82 36.80
C GLN A 30 -1.29 8.76 35.61
N VAL A 31 -0.10 8.75 35.01
CA VAL A 31 0.19 9.53 33.79
C VAL A 31 -0.41 8.80 32.59
N VAL A 32 -1.37 9.44 31.93
CA VAL A 32 -1.80 9.05 30.58
C VAL A 32 -0.72 9.58 29.63
N GLN A 33 0.04 8.67 29.02
CA GLN A 33 0.96 9.05 27.95
C GLN A 33 0.15 9.54 26.75
N GLU A 34 0.56 10.68 26.17
CA GLU A 34 -0.14 11.31 25.05
C GLU A 34 0.80 11.53 23.85
N THR A 35 0.25 11.46 22.66
CA THR A 35 0.88 12.01 21.45
C THR A 35 0.45 13.48 21.31
N LEU A 36 1.39 14.34 20.95
CA LEU A 36 1.15 15.76 20.69
C LEU A 36 1.18 16.02 19.18
N HIS A 37 0.25 16.82 18.70
CA HIS A 37 0.09 17.11 17.27
C HIS A 37 0.34 18.60 17.02
N PHE A 38 1.12 18.88 15.97
CA PHE A 38 1.52 20.22 15.57
C PHE A 38 1.28 20.43 14.08
N ASP A 39 0.82 21.60 13.72
CA ASP A 39 0.79 22.06 12.34
C ASP A 39 2.24 22.26 11.85
N PRO A 40 2.72 21.47 10.87
CA PRO A 40 4.12 21.52 10.45
C PRO A 40 4.52 22.82 9.74
N ALA A 41 3.55 23.57 9.23
CA ALA A 41 3.80 24.85 8.56
C ALA A 41 3.96 26.02 9.54
N THR A 42 3.35 25.94 10.74
CA THR A 42 3.33 27.05 11.70
C THR A 42 3.99 26.68 13.03
N GLY A 43 4.13 25.39 13.33
CA GLY A 43 4.56 24.92 14.65
C GLY A 43 3.47 25.04 15.73
N GLU A 44 2.24 25.46 15.37
CA GLU A 44 1.12 25.56 16.31
C GLU A 44 0.68 24.17 16.80
N ARG A 45 0.47 24.02 18.10
CA ARG A 45 -0.13 22.80 18.66
C ARG A 45 -1.60 22.73 18.28
N ILE A 46 -2.00 21.69 17.54
CA ILE A 46 -3.37 21.49 17.05
C ILE A 46 -4.16 20.46 17.86
N GLY A 47 -3.49 19.63 18.68
CA GLY A 47 -4.19 18.64 19.49
C GLY A 47 -3.27 17.68 20.22
N HIS A 48 -3.90 16.68 20.84
CA HIS A 48 -3.25 15.55 21.49
C HIS A 48 -4.17 14.32 21.45
N ALA A 49 -3.60 13.13 21.65
CA ALA A 49 -4.36 11.88 21.76
C ALA A 49 -3.68 10.93 22.75
N PRO A 50 -4.43 10.07 23.47
CA PRO A 50 -3.86 9.10 24.39
C PRO A 50 -3.05 8.04 23.64
N VAL A 51 -1.97 7.55 24.26
CA VAL A 51 -1.24 6.37 23.79
C VAL A 51 -1.92 5.12 24.32
N MET A 52 -2.53 4.34 23.44
CA MET A 52 -3.20 3.09 23.81
C MET A 52 -2.19 1.97 24.05
N ARG A 53 -2.30 1.34 25.21
CA ARG A 53 -1.52 0.17 25.61
C ARG A 53 -2.12 -1.11 25.04
N ARG A 54 -1.37 -2.21 25.08
CA ARG A 54 -1.80 -3.52 24.56
C ARG A 54 -3.21 -3.94 25.02
N ALA A 55 -3.52 -3.81 26.31
CA ALA A 55 -4.83 -4.22 26.84
C ALA A 55 -6.01 -3.41 26.25
N GLU A 56 -5.79 -2.13 25.90
CA GLU A 56 -6.78 -1.28 25.26
C GLU A 56 -6.95 -1.65 23.79
N VAL A 57 -5.85 -1.92 23.09
CA VAL A 57 -5.87 -2.40 21.69
C VAL A 57 -6.62 -3.73 21.58
N VAL A 58 -6.35 -4.69 22.48
CA VAL A 58 -7.08 -5.98 22.53
C VAL A 58 -8.58 -5.75 22.67
N ARG A 59 -9.02 -4.89 23.60
CA ARG A 59 -10.46 -4.57 23.76
C ARG A 59 -11.09 -3.94 22.52
N VAL A 60 -10.33 -3.09 21.78
CA VAL A 60 -10.80 -2.52 20.52
C VAL A 60 -11.01 -3.62 19.48
N VAL A 61 -10.06 -4.54 19.33
CA VAL A 61 -10.17 -5.68 18.40
C VAL A 61 -11.32 -6.61 18.77
N GLU A 62 -11.54 -6.88 20.06
CA GLU A 62 -12.67 -7.69 20.55
C GLU A 62 -14.02 -7.06 20.20
N ARG A 63 -14.21 -5.74 20.41
CA ARG A 63 -15.42 -5.04 19.98
C ARG A 63 -15.63 -5.08 18.48
N ALA A 64 -14.56 -4.86 17.70
CA ALA A 64 -14.61 -4.97 16.25
C ALA A 64 -15.06 -6.37 15.81
N ARG A 65 -14.52 -7.42 16.43
CA ARG A 65 -14.89 -8.82 16.14
C ARG A 65 -16.35 -9.12 16.49
N ALA A 66 -16.84 -8.61 17.60
CA ALA A 66 -18.26 -8.76 17.97
C ALA A 66 -19.20 -8.07 16.97
N ALA A 67 -18.84 -6.86 16.51
CA ALA A 67 -19.61 -6.12 15.51
C ALA A 67 -19.57 -6.80 14.13
N GLN A 68 -18.44 -7.38 13.76
CA GLN A 68 -18.21 -8.04 12.46
C GLN A 68 -19.15 -9.21 12.21
N GLN A 69 -19.53 -9.98 13.22
CA GLN A 69 -20.40 -11.15 13.06
C GLN A 69 -21.74 -10.79 12.38
N ALA A 70 -22.39 -9.72 12.81
CA ALA A 70 -23.62 -9.25 12.20
C ALA A 70 -23.36 -8.65 10.81
N TRP A 71 -22.24 -7.94 10.63
CA TRP A 71 -21.87 -7.32 9.37
C TRP A 71 -21.55 -8.35 8.27
N ALA A 72 -20.85 -9.44 8.60
CA ALA A 72 -20.56 -10.51 7.68
C ALA A 72 -21.82 -11.17 7.07
N ALA A 73 -22.93 -11.14 7.78
CA ALA A 73 -24.21 -11.67 7.34
C ALA A 73 -25.01 -10.71 6.44
N THR A 74 -24.57 -9.44 6.28
CA THR A 74 -25.25 -8.47 5.41
C THR A 74 -25.05 -8.78 3.94
N SER A 75 -26.00 -8.31 3.12
CA SER A 75 -25.91 -8.41 1.65
C SER A 75 -24.90 -7.40 1.08
N PHE A 76 -24.41 -7.67 -0.13
CA PHE A 76 -23.62 -6.68 -0.88
C PHE A 76 -24.39 -5.38 -1.12
N ALA A 77 -25.72 -5.44 -1.28
CA ALA A 77 -26.55 -4.26 -1.44
C ALA A 77 -26.51 -3.34 -0.19
N GLU A 78 -26.56 -3.91 1.02
CA GLU A 78 -26.43 -3.14 2.27
C GLU A 78 -25.03 -2.53 2.41
N ARG A 79 -23.98 -3.29 2.14
CA ARG A 79 -22.60 -2.80 2.18
C ARG A 79 -22.36 -1.70 1.15
N ARG A 80 -22.90 -1.85 -0.07
CA ARG A 80 -22.88 -0.84 -1.13
C ARG A 80 -23.55 0.46 -0.67
N ALA A 81 -24.71 0.37 -0.04
CA ALA A 81 -25.44 1.54 0.45
C ALA A 81 -24.67 2.34 1.51
N VAL A 82 -23.88 1.66 2.37
CA VAL A 82 -22.95 2.32 3.32
C VAL A 82 -21.86 3.07 2.55
N LEU A 83 -21.23 2.44 1.56
CA LEU A 83 -20.18 3.09 0.76
C LEU A 83 -20.70 4.28 -0.06
N GLU A 84 -21.93 4.20 -0.59
CA GLU A 84 -22.57 5.30 -1.31
C GLU A 84 -22.80 6.51 -0.39
N ASP A 85 -23.20 6.30 0.86
CA ASP A 85 -23.38 7.40 1.82
C ASP A 85 -22.04 7.98 2.25
N ILE A 86 -20.99 7.17 2.38
CA ILE A 86 -19.64 7.66 2.62
C ILE A 86 -19.18 8.52 1.45
N LEU A 87 -19.35 8.07 0.20
CA LEU A 87 -19.00 8.84 -1.00
C LEU A 87 -19.71 10.20 -1.04
N LYS A 88 -21.03 10.22 -0.78
CA LYS A 88 -21.82 11.48 -0.69
C LYS A 88 -21.27 12.40 0.38
N HIS A 89 -20.91 11.87 1.55
CA HIS A 89 -20.33 12.66 2.64
C HIS A 89 -18.98 13.26 2.24
N VAL A 90 -18.07 12.45 1.69
CA VAL A 90 -16.73 12.90 1.26
C VAL A 90 -16.84 14.03 0.22
N VAL A 91 -17.68 13.85 -0.81
CA VAL A 91 -17.88 14.87 -1.85
C VAL A 91 -18.45 16.16 -1.27
N SER A 92 -19.41 16.07 -0.33
CA SER A 92 -20.07 17.25 0.25
C SER A 92 -19.16 18.01 1.23
N HIS A 93 -18.19 17.35 1.88
CA HIS A 93 -17.32 17.94 2.90
C HIS A 93 -15.84 17.98 2.49
N GLN A 94 -15.55 17.84 1.19
CA GLN A 94 -14.18 17.74 0.68
C GLN A 94 -13.26 18.86 1.13
N GLN A 95 -13.75 20.11 1.20
CA GLN A 95 -12.94 21.25 1.64
C GLN A 95 -12.52 21.14 3.12
N GLU A 96 -13.41 20.67 3.99
CA GLU A 96 -13.11 20.46 5.40
C GLU A 96 -12.11 19.32 5.57
N ILE A 97 -12.32 18.18 4.90
CA ILE A 97 -11.42 17.04 4.90
C ILE A 97 -10.02 17.45 4.42
N CYS A 98 -9.92 18.24 3.34
CA CYS A 98 -8.64 18.77 2.86
C CYS A 98 -7.97 19.67 3.91
N ARG A 99 -8.70 20.60 4.56
CA ARG A 99 -8.12 21.47 5.59
C ARG A 99 -7.56 20.69 6.78
N LEU A 100 -8.24 19.60 7.20
CA LEU A 100 -7.74 18.72 8.24
C LEU A 100 -6.41 18.06 7.81
N ALA A 101 -6.35 17.53 6.59
CA ALA A 101 -5.13 16.94 6.03
C ALA A 101 -3.99 17.95 5.91
N VAL A 102 -4.28 19.17 5.45
CA VAL A 102 -3.29 20.27 5.33
C VAL A 102 -2.67 20.61 6.68
N ARG A 103 -3.48 20.75 7.74
CA ARG A 103 -2.99 21.08 9.09
C ARG A 103 -2.15 19.99 9.73
N ASP A 104 -2.43 18.73 9.41
CA ASP A 104 -1.70 17.58 9.98
C ASP A 104 -0.40 17.27 9.21
N SER A 105 -0.40 17.51 7.89
CA SER A 105 0.69 17.06 7.01
C SER A 105 1.50 18.18 6.36
N GLY A 106 1.04 19.43 6.41
CA GLY A 106 1.72 20.58 5.81
C GLY A 106 1.56 20.72 4.28
N LYS A 107 0.91 19.80 3.59
CA LYS A 107 0.67 19.84 2.14
C LYS A 107 -0.27 20.98 1.73
N THR A 108 -0.34 21.31 0.44
CA THR A 108 -1.29 22.32 -0.05
C THR A 108 -2.72 21.78 -0.13
N MET A 109 -3.72 22.69 -0.25
CA MET A 109 -5.11 22.30 -0.50
C MET A 109 -5.30 21.53 -1.80
N VAL A 110 -4.50 21.82 -2.82
CA VAL A 110 -4.51 21.11 -4.12
C VAL A 110 -3.93 19.72 -3.96
N ASP A 111 -2.79 19.57 -3.26
CA ASP A 111 -2.21 18.27 -2.94
C ASP A 111 -3.19 17.39 -2.15
N ALA A 112 -3.92 17.99 -1.18
CA ALA A 112 -4.93 17.29 -0.41
C ALA A 112 -6.12 16.86 -1.30
N ALA A 113 -6.61 17.72 -2.17
CA ALA A 113 -7.69 17.34 -3.09
C ALA A 113 -7.28 16.20 -4.02
N MET A 114 -6.07 16.28 -4.61
CA MET A 114 -5.55 15.28 -5.56
C MET A 114 -5.13 13.98 -4.89
N GLY A 115 -4.51 14.03 -3.72
CA GLY A 115 -3.93 12.85 -3.07
C GLY A 115 -4.80 12.22 -1.98
N GLU A 116 -5.77 12.95 -1.42
CA GLU A 116 -6.67 12.43 -0.38
C GLU A 116 -8.07 12.16 -0.93
N ILE A 117 -8.71 13.18 -1.53
CA ILE A 117 -10.13 13.09 -1.94
C ILE A 117 -10.29 12.23 -3.19
N PHE A 118 -9.53 12.54 -4.23
CA PHE A 118 -9.69 11.90 -5.54
C PHE A 118 -9.50 10.38 -5.47
N PRO A 119 -8.40 9.85 -4.86
CA PRO A 119 -8.18 8.40 -4.76
C PRO A 119 -9.25 7.69 -3.93
N VAL A 120 -9.73 8.33 -2.84
CA VAL A 120 -10.79 7.75 -1.99
C VAL A 120 -12.12 7.70 -2.73
N CYS A 121 -12.49 8.76 -3.45
CA CYS A 121 -13.70 8.77 -4.27
C CYS A 121 -13.64 7.71 -5.38
N GLU A 122 -12.50 7.55 -6.05
CA GLU A 122 -12.32 6.52 -7.08
C GLU A 122 -12.34 5.11 -6.48
N LYS A 123 -11.75 4.90 -5.31
CA LYS A 123 -11.83 3.62 -4.58
C LYS A 123 -13.28 3.28 -4.23
N LEU A 124 -14.03 4.23 -3.69
CA LEU A 124 -15.46 4.06 -3.39
C LEU A 124 -16.24 3.74 -4.66
N ARG A 125 -16.07 4.54 -5.72
CA ARG A 125 -16.75 4.37 -7.00
C ARG A 125 -16.50 2.99 -7.60
N TYR A 126 -15.23 2.56 -7.63
CA TYR A 126 -14.85 1.24 -8.15
C TYR A 126 -15.47 0.11 -7.32
N THR A 127 -15.34 0.17 -6.00
CA THR A 127 -15.85 -0.88 -5.10
C THR A 127 -17.38 -0.98 -5.15
N ILE A 128 -18.09 0.16 -5.22
CA ILE A 128 -19.55 0.22 -5.39
C ILE A 128 -19.99 -0.44 -6.71
N ALA A 129 -19.26 -0.17 -7.80
CA ALA A 129 -19.64 -0.63 -9.12
C ALA A 129 -19.25 -2.09 -9.41
N HIS A 130 -18.11 -2.54 -8.90
CA HIS A 130 -17.49 -3.81 -9.33
C HIS A 130 -17.24 -4.81 -8.18
N GLY A 131 -17.36 -4.38 -6.92
CA GLY A 131 -16.92 -5.20 -5.79
C GLY A 131 -17.70 -6.51 -5.66
N GLU A 132 -19.00 -6.55 -5.96
CA GLU A 132 -19.79 -7.78 -5.94
C GLU A 132 -19.32 -8.78 -7.01
N ASP A 133 -19.05 -8.30 -8.22
CA ASP A 133 -18.54 -9.14 -9.33
C ASP A 133 -17.12 -9.64 -9.02
N ASP A 134 -16.28 -8.80 -8.43
CA ASP A 134 -14.90 -9.15 -8.05
C ASP A 134 -14.86 -10.24 -6.96
N LEU A 135 -15.89 -10.30 -6.09
CA LEU A 135 -16.03 -11.29 -5.03
C LEU A 135 -16.99 -12.45 -5.40
N ALA A 136 -17.52 -12.47 -6.63
CA ALA A 136 -18.38 -13.54 -7.08
C ALA A 136 -17.64 -14.90 -7.06
N PRO A 137 -18.33 -16.00 -6.68
CA PRO A 137 -17.74 -17.33 -6.72
C PRO A 137 -17.21 -17.72 -8.10
N GLU A 138 -15.99 -18.24 -8.16
CA GLU A 138 -15.36 -18.68 -9.40
C GLU A 138 -15.46 -20.19 -9.60
N ALA A 139 -16.14 -20.62 -10.64
CA ALA A 139 -16.14 -22.02 -11.03
C ALA A 139 -14.74 -22.49 -11.50
N ARG A 140 -14.33 -23.67 -11.08
CA ARG A 140 -13.05 -24.29 -11.44
C ARG A 140 -13.30 -25.63 -12.16
N PRO A 141 -12.42 -26.04 -13.09
CA PRO A 141 -12.47 -27.37 -13.66
C PRO A 141 -12.34 -28.44 -12.59
N SER A 142 -13.21 -29.45 -12.62
CA SER A 142 -13.19 -30.58 -11.66
C SER A 142 -12.16 -31.67 -12.02
N GLY A 143 -11.37 -31.48 -13.05
CA GLY A 143 -10.31 -32.40 -13.49
C GLY A 143 -10.85 -33.80 -13.79
N LEU A 144 -10.33 -34.81 -13.11
CA LEU A 144 -10.72 -36.22 -13.26
C LEU A 144 -12.06 -36.57 -12.64
N LEU A 145 -12.75 -35.62 -12.00
CA LEU A 145 -13.97 -35.87 -11.23
C LEU A 145 -15.18 -35.15 -11.87
N PRO A 146 -15.64 -35.55 -13.08
CA PRO A 146 -16.69 -34.82 -13.83
C PRO A 146 -18.05 -34.76 -13.09
N HIS A 147 -18.28 -35.70 -12.14
CA HIS A 147 -19.44 -35.73 -11.26
C HIS A 147 -19.37 -34.68 -10.12
N LYS A 148 -18.26 -34.01 -9.95
CA LYS A 148 -18.06 -32.94 -8.96
C LYS A 148 -18.15 -31.56 -9.61
N ALA A 149 -18.63 -30.59 -8.85
CA ALA A 149 -18.51 -29.17 -9.13
C ALA A 149 -17.48 -28.57 -8.17
N ALA A 150 -16.52 -27.84 -8.73
CA ALA A 150 -15.50 -27.15 -7.94
C ALA A 150 -15.64 -25.64 -8.12
N ARG A 151 -15.50 -24.88 -7.04
CA ARG A 151 -15.51 -23.43 -7.03
C ARG A 151 -14.64 -22.86 -5.92
N VAL A 152 -14.23 -21.60 -6.09
CA VAL A 152 -13.63 -20.77 -5.05
C VAL A 152 -14.66 -19.74 -4.62
N GLU A 153 -14.83 -19.56 -3.33
CA GLU A 153 -15.61 -18.48 -2.72
C GLU A 153 -14.71 -17.56 -1.90
N TYR A 154 -15.04 -16.27 -1.87
CA TYR A 154 -14.33 -15.22 -1.17
C TYR A 154 -15.13 -14.82 0.07
N LEU A 155 -14.71 -15.30 1.22
CA LEU A 155 -15.42 -15.11 2.50
C LEU A 155 -14.73 -14.00 3.32
N PRO A 156 -15.48 -13.23 4.14
CA PRO A 156 -14.86 -12.27 5.04
C PRO A 156 -13.75 -12.90 5.89
N LEU A 157 -12.68 -12.15 6.13
CA LEU A 157 -11.58 -12.56 7.03
C LEU A 157 -12.01 -12.51 8.49
N GLY A 158 -12.69 -11.42 8.87
CA GLY A 158 -13.07 -11.13 10.25
C GLY A 158 -12.67 -9.73 10.67
N VAL A 159 -11.53 -9.54 11.32
CA VAL A 159 -11.00 -8.23 11.71
C VAL A 159 -9.71 -7.94 10.96
N VAL A 160 -9.70 -6.90 10.18
CA VAL A 160 -8.52 -6.42 9.45
C VAL A 160 -7.83 -5.33 10.27
N GLY A 161 -6.55 -5.51 10.55
CA GLY A 161 -5.67 -4.47 11.09
C GLY A 161 -5.08 -3.63 9.96
N VAL A 162 -5.11 -2.31 10.11
CA VAL A 162 -4.46 -1.37 9.19
C VAL A 162 -3.45 -0.54 9.97
N ILE A 163 -2.23 -0.39 9.47
CA ILE A 163 -1.25 0.54 10.02
C ILE A 163 -0.94 1.57 8.94
N ALA A 164 -1.44 2.78 9.16
CA ALA A 164 -1.43 3.89 8.21
C ALA A 164 -0.31 4.88 8.50
N PRO A 165 0.44 5.36 7.47
CA PRO A 165 1.43 6.41 7.60
C PRO A 165 0.78 7.81 7.65
N TRP A 166 1.62 8.83 7.72
CA TRP A 166 1.26 10.22 7.94
C TRP A 166 1.15 11.07 6.66
N ASN A 167 1.70 10.59 5.55
CA ASN A 167 1.85 11.43 4.35
C ASN A 167 0.53 11.74 3.63
N PHE A 168 -0.45 10.82 3.65
CA PHE A 168 -1.81 11.02 3.15
C PHE A 168 -2.81 10.45 4.17
N PRO A 169 -3.09 11.19 5.26
CA PRO A 169 -3.79 10.65 6.42
C PRO A 169 -5.22 10.17 6.12
N PHE A 170 -5.99 10.89 5.30
CA PHE A 170 -7.33 10.48 4.92
C PHE A 170 -7.30 9.28 3.97
N HIS A 171 -6.50 9.36 2.93
CA HIS A 171 -6.35 8.31 1.93
C HIS A 171 -5.85 6.99 2.54
N ASN A 172 -4.77 7.04 3.33
CA ASN A 172 -4.18 5.84 3.93
C ASN A 172 -5.06 5.18 5.00
N PHE A 173 -6.01 5.92 5.55
CA PHE A 173 -7.05 5.38 6.42
C PHE A 173 -8.18 4.73 5.58
N PHE A 174 -8.72 5.44 4.59
CA PHE A 174 -9.92 5.03 3.86
C PHE A 174 -9.65 3.92 2.84
N CYS A 175 -8.58 4.00 2.07
CA CYS A 175 -8.34 3.09 0.96
C CYS A 175 -8.18 1.61 1.35
N PRO A 176 -7.54 1.22 2.45
CA PRO A 176 -7.60 -0.15 2.93
C PRO A 176 -8.90 -0.50 3.68
N THR A 177 -9.57 0.50 4.29
CA THR A 177 -10.82 0.29 5.04
C THR A 177 -12.01 -0.01 4.13
N ILE A 178 -12.13 0.67 2.98
CA ILE A 178 -13.24 0.52 2.03
C ILE A 178 -13.38 -0.93 1.52
N PRO A 179 -12.35 -1.57 0.94
CA PRO A 179 -12.46 -2.94 0.46
C PRO A 179 -12.69 -3.95 1.58
N ALA A 180 -12.05 -3.79 2.74
CA ALA A 180 -12.25 -4.66 3.88
C ALA A 180 -13.69 -4.60 4.40
N LEU A 181 -14.25 -3.39 4.57
CA LEU A 181 -15.63 -3.22 4.98
C LEU A 181 -16.60 -3.81 3.95
N PHE A 182 -16.35 -3.62 2.64
CA PHE A 182 -17.17 -4.21 1.59
C PHE A 182 -17.09 -5.74 1.55
N ALA A 183 -15.93 -6.31 1.82
CA ALA A 183 -15.74 -7.77 1.94
C ALA A 183 -16.55 -8.37 3.12
N GLY A 184 -16.93 -7.56 4.11
CA GLY A 184 -17.69 -7.97 5.30
C GLY A 184 -16.84 -8.06 6.56
N ASP A 185 -15.67 -7.42 6.55
CA ASP A 185 -14.77 -7.36 7.70
C ASP A 185 -15.06 -6.14 8.58
N ALA A 186 -14.64 -6.22 9.84
CA ALA A 186 -14.40 -5.05 10.66
C ALA A 186 -12.95 -4.59 10.51
N VAL A 187 -12.68 -3.31 10.75
CA VAL A 187 -11.37 -2.71 10.54
C VAL A 187 -10.90 -1.94 11.78
N VAL A 188 -9.68 -2.22 12.22
CA VAL A 188 -9.02 -1.44 13.28
C VAL A 188 -7.79 -0.78 12.69
N VAL A 189 -7.77 0.55 12.68
CA VAL A 189 -6.70 1.34 12.06
C VAL A 189 -5.79 1.92 13.13
N LYS A 190 -4.51 1.54 13.13
CA LYS A 190 -3.47 2.27 13.87
C LYS A 190 -3.00 3.42 12.99
N VAL A 191 -3.43 4.61 13.31
CA VAL A 191 -3.01 5.84 12.63
C VAL A 191 -1.64 6.28 13.09
N SER A 192 -0.89 6.98 12.21
CA SER A 192 0.40 7.54 12.62
C SER A 192 0.24 8.56 13.74
N GLU A 193 1.18 8.59 14.66
CA GLU A 193 1.28 9.61 15.71
C GLU A 193 1.37 11.04 15.16
N LEU A 194 1.84 11.19 13.92
CA LEU A 194 1.94 12.48 13.21
C LEU A 194 0.64 12.91 12.52
N ALA A 195 -0.34 12.01 12.38
CA ALA A 195 -1.58 12.26 11.67
C ALA A 195 -2.82 11.83 12.49
N THR A 196 -2.66 11.68 13.79
CA THR A 196 -3.74 11.24 14.67
C THR A 196 -4.84 12.29 14.77
N TRP A 197 -4.48 13.58 14.83
CA TRP A 197 -5.45 14.66 15.00
C TRP A 197 -6.51 14.66 13.89
N SER A 198 -6.14 14.67 12.64
CA SER A 198 -7.09 14.60 11.52
C SER A 198 -7.84 13.27 11.50
N SER A 199 -7.18 12.15 11.82
CA SER A 199 -7.78 10.83 11.83
C SER A 199 -8.90 10.66 12.87
N LEU A 200 -8.84 11.38 14.00
CA LEU A 200 -9.92 11.46 14.98
C LEU A 200 -11.20 12.09 14.41
N HIS A 201 -11.07 12.97 13.42
CA HIS A 201 -12.22 13.50 12.68
C HIS A 201 -12.69 12.52 11.60
N TYR A 202 -11.76 11.86 10.90
CA TYR A 202 -12.07 10.96 9.79
C TYR A 202 -12.83 9.71 10.20
N VAL A 203 -12.52 9.10 11.35
CA VAL A 203 -13.25 7.92 11.84
C VAL A 203 -14.73 8.20 12.08
N LYS A 204 -15.10 9.43 12.45
CA LYS A 204 -16.48 9.83 12.68
C LYS A 204 -17.35 9.73 11.42
N ILE A 205 -16.76 9.85 10.24
CA ILE A 205 -17.48 9.66 8.97
C ILE A 205 -18.06 8.25 8.89
N PHE A 206 -17.24 7.23 9.20
CA PHE A 206 -17.71 5.85 9.27
C PHE A 206 -18.71 5.64 10.39
N GLU A 207 -18.43 6.13 11.60
CA GLU A 207 -19.32 5.99 12.76
C GLU A 207 -20.73 6.54 12.46
N ASP A 208 -20.81 7.75 11.90
CA ASP A 208 -22.07 8.42 11.62
C ASP A 208 -22.86 7.74 10.50
N VAL A 209 -22.19 7.28 9.44
CA VAL A 209 -22.85 6.55 8.36
C VAL A 209 -23.36 5.20 8.85
N LEU A 210 -22.52 4.45 9.56
CA LEU A 210 -22.89 3.13 10.09
C LEU A 210 -24.08 3.23 11.05
N ARG A 211 -24.06 4.17 11.99
CA ARG A 211 -25.20 4.41 12.91
C ARG A 211 -26.49 4.76 12.18
N ARG A 212 -26.42 5.67 11.19
CA ARG A 212 -27.61 6.04 10.38
C ARG A 212 -28.20 4.86 9.62
N ARG A 213 -27.37 3.90 9.23
CA ARG A 213 -27.78 2.66 8.56
C ARG A 213 -28.15 1.53 9.51
N GLY A 214 -28.11 1.74 10.83
CA GLY A 214 -28.47 0.74 11.85
C GLY A 214 -27.37 -0.29 12.13
N HIS A 215 -26.13 -0.01 11.70
CA HIS A 215 -24.98 -0.88 11.96
C HIS A 215 -24.12 -0.37 13.12
N SER A 216 -23.33 -1.27 13.70
CA SER A 216 -22.42 -0.92 14.79
C SER A 216 -21.30 0.01 14.31
N PRO A 217 -21.03 1.13 15.01
CA PRO A 217 -19.86 1.97 14.74
C PRO A 217 -18.54 1.24 15.05
N ASP A 218 -18.55 0.17 15.85
CA ASP A 218 -17.37 -0.63 16.17
C ASP A 218 -16.83 -1.42 14.98
N LEU A 219 -17.49 -1.37 13.82
CA LEU A 219 -16.98 -1.95 12.56
C LEU A 219 -15.74 -1.22 12.05
N VAL A 220 -15.57 0.08 12.33
CA VAL A 220 -14.37 0.84 11.97
C VAL A 220 -13.90 1.62 13.18
N GLN A 221 -12.75 1.25 13.73
CA GLN A 221 -12.19 1.87 14.92
C GLN A 221 -10.75 2.29 14.67
N ILE A 222 -10.24 3.24 15.46
CA ILE A 222 -8.84 3.64 15.46
C ILE A 222 -8.17 3.31 16.80
N VAL A 223 -6.87 3.07 16.74
CA VAL A 223 -5.97 3.02 17.90
C VAL A 223 -4.84 4.01 17.70
N THR A 224 -4.50 4.72 18.77
CA THR A 224 -3.55 5.85 18.78
C THR A 224 -2.34 5.53 19.64
N GLY A 225 -1.16 5.96 19.20
CA GLY A 225 0.10 5.72 19.87
C GLY A 225 1.25 5.48 18.89
N TYR A 226 2.36 5.00 19.42
CA TYR A 226 3.62 4.80 18.70
C TYR A 226 3.77 3.35 18.15
N GLY A 227 5.00 2.95 17.86
CA GLY A 227 5.31 1.62 17.31
C GLY A 227 4.86 0.46 18.19
N GLU A 228 4.87 0.60 19.52
CA GLU A 228 4.39 -0.40 20.46
C GLU A 228 2.88 -0.67 20.33
N THR A 229 2.07 0.38 20.11
CA THR A 229 0.64 0.25 19.80
C THR A 229 0.41 -0.46 18.48
N GLY A 230 1.27 -0.19 17.46
CA GLY A 230 1.24 -0.93 16.18
C GLY A 230 1.57 -2.41 16.36
N SER A 231 2.60 -2.75 17.12
CA SER A 231 2.94 -4.14 17.46
C SER A 231 1.81 -4.83 18.24
N ALA A 232 1.20 -4.11 19.19
CA ALA A 232 0.04 -4.61 19.93
C ALA A 232 -1.14 -4.94 19.01
N LEU A 233 -1.43 -4.10 18.00
CA LEU A 233 -2.47 -4.38 17.01
C LEU A 233 -2.18 -5.66 16.22
N VAL A 234 -0.95 -5.80 15.69
CA VAL A 234 -0.54 -6.97 14.91
C VAL A 234 -0.74 -8.27 15.68
N THR A 235 -0.43 -8.26 16.99
CA THR A 235 -0.48 -9.44 17.86
C THR A 235 -1.75 -9.56 18.70
N SER A 236 -2.80 -8.76 18.43
CA SER A 236 -4.06 -8.78 19.19
C SER A 236 -5.17 -9.66 18.58
N GLY A 237 -4.81 -10.54 17.65
CA GLY A 237 -5.74 -11.48 17.03
C GLY A 237 -6.51 -10.91 15.84
N VAL A 238 -5.97 -9.93 15.13
CA VAL A 238 -6.47 -9.53 13.80
C VAL A 238 -6.17 -10.63 12.77
N ASP A 239 -7.04 -10.78 11.78
CA ASP A 239 -6.96 -11.87 10.81
C ASP A 239 -6.04 -11.55 9.63
N LYS A 240 -5.75 -10.27 9.37
CA LYS A 240 -4.75 -9.79 8.41
C LYS A 240 -4.32 -8.37 8.76
N VAL A 241 -3.11 -7.99 8.36
CA VAL A 241 -2.61 -6.63 8.52
C VAL A 241 -2.26 -6.04 7.15
N PHE A 242 -2.77 -4.84 6.87
CA PHE A 242 -2.31 -3.96 5.80
C PHE A 242 -1.39 -2.91 6.42
N PHE A 243 -0.15 -2.87 5.99
CA PHE A 243 0.83 -1.92 6.45
C PHE A 243 1.34 -1.07 5.29
N THR A 244 1.26 0.25 5.44
CA THR A 244 1.91 1.22 4.55
C THR A 244 2.94 2.01 5.35
N GLY A 245 4.18 2.10 4.86
CA GLY A 245 5.26 2.81 5.54
C GLY A 245 6.66 2.48 5.03
N SER A 246 7.69 2.73 5.86
CA SER A 246 9.07 2.47 5.46
C SER A 246 9.42 0.97 5.47
N PRO A 247 10.39 0.52 4.63
CA PRO A 247 10.88 -0.86 4.65
C PRO A 247 11.37 -1.32 6.03
N GLN A 248 12.00 -0.42 6.79
CA GLN A 248 12.49 -0.73 8.14
C GLN A 248 11.34 -1.06 9.10
N ASN A 249 10.24 -0.31 9.03
CA ASN A 249 9.06 -0.58 9.85
C ASN A 249 8.25 -1.78 9.32
N GLY A 250 8.21 -2.00 8.01
CA GLY A 250 7.61 -3.19 7.41
C GLY A 250 8.25 -4.49 7.93
N LYS A 251 9.58 -4.52 8.07
CA LYS A 251 10.30 -5.66 8.68
C LYS A 251 9.89 -5.90 10.14
N LYS A 252 9.66 -4.83 10.93
CA LYS A 252 9.18 -4.97 12.32
C LYS A 252 7.75 -5.51 12.37
N VAL A 253 6.88 -5.05 11.48
CA VAL A 253 5.50 -5.56 11.35
C VAL A 253 5.50 -7.04 10.97
N MET A 254 6.34 -7.45 9.99
CA MET A 254 6.50 -8.87 9.65
C MET A 254 6.98 -9.71 10.84
N ALA A 255 7.97 -9.23 11.60
CA ALA A 255 8.47 -9.94 12.77
C ALA A 255 7.38 -10.13 13.83
N ALA A 256 6.60 -9.09 14.12
CA ALA A 256 5.46 -9.18 15.04
C ALA A 256 4.36 -10.13 14.51
N ALA A 257 4.04 -10.06 13.21
CA ALA A 257 3.04 -10.91 12.57
C ALA A 257 3.44 -12.40 12.58
N ALA A 258 4.74 -12.71 12.55
CA ALA A 258 5.24 -14.08 12.63
C ALA A 258 4.90 -14.76 13.97
N GLU A 259 4.75 -14.01 15.07
CA GLU A 259 4.38 -14.55 16.38
C GLU A 259 2.98 -15.21 16.37
N THR A 260 2.08 -14.72 15.55
CA THR A 260 0.69 -15.18 15.44
C THR A 260 0.34 -15.77 14.08
N LEU A 261 1.33 -15.87 13.16
CA LEU A 261 1.14 -16.25 11.75
C LEU A 261 0.09 -15.38 11.02
N THR A 262 -0.04 -14.12 11.43
CA THR A 262 -0.98 -13.17 10.82
C THR A 262 -0.49 -12.79 9.42
N PRO A 263 -1.27 -12.99 8.34
CA PRO A 263 -0.89 -12.58 7.00
C PRO A 263 -0.75 -11.07 6.90
N VAL A 264 0.22 -10.59 6.09
CA VAL A 264 0.47 -9.16 5.89
C VAL A 264 0.47 -8.80 4.41
N VAL A 265 -0.02 -7.59 4.11
CA VAL A 265 0.20 -6.88 2.86
C VAL A 265 1.09 -5.68 3.19
N LEU A 266 2.22 -5.54 2.51
CA LEU A 266 3.20 -4.50 2.77
C LEU A 266 3.31 -3.57 1.56
N GLU A 267 2.92 -2.32 1.76
CA GLU A 267 3.12 -1.19 0.87
C GLU A 267 4.22 -0.33 1.43
N LEU A 268 5.40 -0.40 0.83
CA LEU A 268 6.60 0.24 1.39
C LEU A 268 7.12 1.33 0.45
N GLY A 269 8.20 2.00 0.87
CA GLY A 269 8.79 3.09 0.11
C GLY A 269 9.17 2.73 -1.32
N GLY A 270 9.31 3.76 -2.14
CA GLY A 270 9.77 3.70 -3.52
C GLY A 270 11.05 4.50 -3.75
N LYS A 271 11.65 4.31 -4.90
CA LYS A 271 12.73 5.11 -5.46
C LYS A 271 12.52 5.15 -6.96
N ASP A 272 11.35 5.64 -7.36
CA ASP A 272 10.80 5.38 -8.67
C ASP A 272 11.59 6.09 -9.77
N PRO A 273 12.02 5.36 -10.82
CA PRO A 273 12.67 5.95 -11.98
C PRO A 273 11.65 6.61 -12.92
N MET A 274 12.01 7.76 -13.44
CA MET A 274 11.35 8.42 -14.57
C MET A 274 12.35 8.54 -15.72
N ILE A 275 12.06 7.88 -16.85
CA ILE A 275 12.93 7.88 -18.03
C ILE A 275 12.34 8.80 -19.07
N VAL A 276 13.12 9.77 -19.57
CA VAL A 276 12.73 10.73 -20.62
C VAL A 276 13.58 10.48 -21.85
N CYS A 277 12.98 9.86 -22.86
CA CYS A 277 13.63 9.56 -24.14
C CYS A 277 13.77 10.81 -25.02
N GLU A 278 14.66 10.78 -26.01
CA GLU A 278 14.95 11.90 -26.90
C GLU A 278 13.77 12.29 -27.80
N ASP A 279 12.84 11.36 -28.04
CA ASP A 279 11.63 11.57 -28.84
C ASP A 279 10.40 11.98 -27.98
N ALA A 280 10.55 12.12 -26.66
CA ALA A 280 9.48 12.48 -25.76
C ALA A 280 8.91 13.89 -26.06
N ASP A 281 7.66 14.12 -25.68
CA ASP A 281 7.14 15.46 -25.54
C ASP A 281 7.78 16.12 -24.30
N LEU A 282 8.72 17.02 -24.55
CA LEU A 282 9.53 17.61 -23.48
C LEU A 282 8.71 18.47 -22.52
N GLU A 283 7.69 19.18 -23.03
CA GLU A 283 6.82 20.00 -22.18
C GLU A 283 5.98 19.14 -21.24
N GLN A 284 5.43 18.05 -21.77
CA GLN A 284 4.71 17.07 -20.96
C GLN A 284 5.64 16.42 -19.93
N ALA A 285 6.82 15.98 -20.36
CA ALA A 285 7.79 15.33 -19.47
C ALA A 285 8.24 16.23 -18.32
N VAL A 286 8.57 17.51 -18.61
CA VAL A 286 8.94 18.50 -17.57
C VAL A 286 7.79 18.79 -16.63
N SER A 287 6.57 19.01 -17.16
CA SER A 287 5.39 19.30 -16.33
C SER A 287 5.08 18.13 -15.39
N THR A 288 5.15 16.90 -15.91
CA THR A 288 4.89 15.68 -15.14
C THR A 288 6.01 15.39 -14.14
N ALA A 289 7.28 15.67 -14.49
CA ALA A 289 8.40 15.54 -13.56
C ALA A 289 8.28 16.50 -12.36
N LEU A 290 7.92 17.76 -12.61
CA LEU A 290 7.66 18.72 -11.53
C LEU A 290 6.56 18.24 -10.58
N PHE A 291 5.45 17.74 -11.14
CA PHE A 291 4.37 17.16 -10.34
C PHE A 291 4.83 15.90 -9.58
N GLY A 292 5.50 14.97 -10.26
CA GLY A 292 5.96 13.72 -9.67
C GLY A 292 7.02 13.87 -8.57
N VAL A 293 7.78 14.98 -8.59
CA VAL A 293 8.82 15.27 -7.59
C VAL A 293 8.32 16.19 -6.49
N PHE A 294 7.51 17.22 -6.81
CA PHE A 294 7.22 18.29 -5.85
C PHE A 294 5.83 18.24 -5.24
N ASN A 295 4.89 17.44 -5.79
CA ASN A 295 3.58 17.24 -5.17
C ASN A 295 3.72 16.76 -3.72
N ALA A 296 2.93 17.31 -2.80
CA ALA A 296 3.02 17.04 -1.36
C ALA A 296 4.46 17.15 -0.82
N CYS A 297 5.27 18.07 -1.36
CA CYS A 297 6.70 18.22 -1.05
C CYS A 297 7.52 16.93 -1.27
N GLY A 298 7.17 16.11 -2.27
CA GLY A 298 7.84 14.84 -2.55
C GLY A 298 7.59 13.73 -1.53
N GLN A 299 6.64 13.90 -0.60
CA GLN A 299 6.33 12.93 0.44
C GLN A 299 5.37 11.84 -0.06
N MET A 300 5.73 11.23 -1.19
CA MET A 300 4.95 10.19 -1.88
C MET A 300 5.78 8.94 -2.11
N CYS A 301 5.22 7.78 -1.79
CA CYS A 301 5.88 6.49 -2.02
C CYS A 301 6.18 6.20 -3.50
N VAL A 302 5.36 6.73 -4.41
CA VAL A 302 5.54 6.66 -5.87
C VAL A 302 6.21 7.90 -6.46
N GLY A 303 6.82 8.76 -5.64
CA GLY A 303 7.52 9.97 -6.10
C GLY A 303 8.57 9.67 -7.17
N ALA A 304 8.68 10.52 -8.20
CA ALA A 304 9.71 10.40 -9.23
C ALA A 304 11.07 10.84 -8.66
N GLU A 305 11.74 9.92 -7.99
CA GLU A 305 12.95 10.22 -7.21
C GLU A 305 14.26 10.09 -7.99
N ARG A 306 14.25 9.51 -9.21
CA ARG A 306 15.40 9.35 -10.08
C ARG A 306 15.00 9.60 -11.54
N LEU A 307 15.44 10.71 -12.11
CA LEU A 307 15.15 11.08 -13.48
C LEU A 307 16.33 10.73 -14.38
N TYR A 308 16.10 9.84 -15.34
CA TYR A 308 17.06 9.43 -16.38
C TYR A 308 16.69 10.11 -17.69
N VAL A 309 17.41 11.16 -18.06
CA VAL A 309 17.11 11.97 -19.25
C VAL A 309 18.14 11.70 -20.32
N PHE A 310 17.67 11.35 -21.52
CA PHE A 310 18.55 11.08 -22.66
C PHE A 310 19.37 12.30 -23.05
N GLU A 311 20.65 12.08 -23.39
CA GLU A 311 21.65 13.13 -23.65
C GLU A 311 21.15 14.19 -24.63
N GLY A 312 20.44 13.77 -25.69
CA GLY A 312 19.94 14.69 -26.74
C GLY A 312 18.90 15.72 -26.27
N VAL A 313 18.22 15.48 -25.14
CA VAL A 313 17.19 16.40 -24.59
C VAL A 313 17.52 16.84 -23.17
N HIS A 314 18.59 16.33 -22.57
CA HIS A 314 18.95 16.55 -21.17
C HIS A 314 19.06 18.05 -20.82
N ASP A 315 19.85 18.82 -21.57
CA ASP A 315 20.12 20.21 -21.20
C ASP A 315 18.86 21.09 -21.34
N ALA A 316 18.05 20.85 -22.38
CA ALA A 316 16.77 21.51 -22.56
C ALA A 316 15.75 21.11 -21.48
N PHE A 317 15.78 19.86 -21.01
CA PHE A 317 14.96 19.40 -19.89
C PHE A 317 15.35 20.13 -18.60
N VAL A 318 16.65 20.14 -18.26
CA VAL A 318 17.19 20.79 -17.07
C VAL A 318 16.86 22.29 -17.05
N GLU A 319 17.08 23.01 -18.17
CA GLU A 319 16.77 24.43 -18.28
C GLU A 319 15.29 24.72 -17.98
N ARG A 320 14.38 23.97 -18.62
CA ARG A 320 12.93 24.16 -18.42
C ARG A 320 12.48 23.77 -17.01
N ALA A 321 12.99 22.66 -16.48
CA ALA A 321 12.68 22.21 -15.11
C ALA A 321 13.15 23.25 -14.08
N LEU A 322 14.36 23.78 -14.23
CA LEU A 322 14.91 24.81 -13.35
C LEU A 322 14.09 26.09 -13.38
N ALA A 323 13.77 26.59 -14.58
CA ALA A 323 12.97 27.81 -14.72
C ALA A 323 11.61 27.69 -14.02
N ARG A 324 10.94 26.54 -14.16
CA ARG A 324 9.66 26.28 -13.48
C ARG A 324 9.80 26.04 -11.98
N ALA A 325 10.84 25.33 -11.54
CA ALA A 325 11.08 25.11 -10.11
C ALA A 325 11.34 26.41 -9.35
N LEU A 326 12.09 27.34 -9.95
CA LEU A 326 12.36 28.67 -9.39
C LEU A 326 11.10 29.54 -9.29
N ALA A 327 10.09 29.30 -10.12
CA ALA A 327 8.82 30.01 -10.09
C ALA A 327 7.83 29.51 -9.03
N LEU A 328 8.09 28.34 -8.41
CA LEU A 328 7.22 27.75 -7.39
C LEU A 328 7.26 28.58 -6.10
N ARG A 329 6.06 28.89 -5.60
CA ARG A 329 5.86 29.63 -4.34
C ARG A 329 5.78 28.66 -3.18
N GLN A 330 6.59 28.84 -2.15
CA GLN A 330 6.56 28.02 -0.95
C GLN A 330 6.18 28.84 0.28
N GLY A 331 5.32 28.28 1.13
CA GLY A 331 4.87 28.95 2.36
C GLY A 331 3.78 28.15 3.10
N PRO A 332 3.24 28.72 4.20
CA PRO A 332 2.14 28.11 4.94
C PRO A 332 0.88 27.96 4.06
N PRO A 333 0.37 26.73 3.85
CA PRO A 333 -0.63 26.46 2.80
C PRO A 333 -2.01 27.09 3.04
N LEU A 334 -2.34 27.45 4.29
CA LEU A 334 -3.61 28.10 4.65
C LEU A 334 -3.50 29.63 4.77
N ALA A 335 -2.31 30.19 4.62
CA ALA A 335 -2.09 31.65 4.72
C ALA A 335 -2.18 32.38 3.38
N GLY A 336 -2.10 31.66 2.25
CA GLY A 336 -2.13 32.26 0.90
C GLY A 336 -2.03 31.23 -0.21
N GLU A 337 -1.90 31.71 -1.44
CA GLU A 337 -1.67 30.86 -2.60
C GLU A 337 -0.21 30.43 -2.66
N VAL A 338 0.02 29.15 -2.41
CA VAL A 338 1.33 28.50 -2.48
C VAL A 338 1.27 27.23 -3.31
N ASP A 339 2.38 26.89 -3.94
CA ASP A 339 2.53 25.70 -4.78
C ASP A 339 3.13 24.53 -3.98
N LEU A 340 3.97 24.84 -2.97
CA LEU A 340 4.53 23.87 -2.01
C LEU A 340 4.26 24.32 -0.58
N GLY A 341 3.87 23.35 0.24
CA GLY A 341 3.69 23.54 1.68
C GLY A 341 4.93 23.17 2.50
N ALA A 342 4.70 22.65 3.71
CA ALA A 342 5.73 22.20 4.63
C ALA A 342 5.93 20.67 4.59
N MET A 343 7.09 20.23 5.03
CA MET A 343 7.37 18.82 5.35
C MET A 343 6.68 18.45 6.65
N THR A 344 6.10 17.26 6.74
CA THR A 344 5.32 16.85 7.92
C THR A 344 6.19 16.75 9.18
N MET A 345 7.43 16.24 9.07
CA MET A 345 8.26 16.03 10.26
C MET A 345 9.65 16.65 10.13
N PRO A 346 10.19 17.25 11.22
CA PRO A 346 11.52 17.86 11.22
C PRO A 346 12.64 16.91 10.83
N ARG A 347 12.56 15.66 11.28
CA ARG A 347 13.58 14.63 10.98
C ARG A 347 13.74 14.37 9.49
N GLN A 348 12.66 14.55 8.69
CA GLN A 348 12.74 14.37 7.24
C GLN A 348 13.63 15.43 6.58
N LEU A 349 13.64 16.65 7.10
CA LEU A 349 14.56 17.70 6.64
C LEU A 349 16.04 17.30 6.84
N GLU A 350 16.35 16.67 7.97
CA GLU A 350 17.70 16.17 8.27
C GLU A 350 18.11 15.04 7.32
N ILE A 351 17.20 14.11 7.03
CA ILE A 351 17.44 13.00 6.09
C ILE A 351 17.73 13.55 4.69
N ILE A 352 16.88 14.46 4.20
CA ILE A 352 17.07 15.08 2.89
C ILE A 352 18.39 15.83 2.82
N GLN A 353 18.70 16.64 3.84
CA GLN A 353 19.95 17.41 3.87
C GLN A 353 21.18 16.50 3.83
N ALA A 354 21.17 15.42 4.61
CA ALA A 354 22.28 14.47 4.61
C ALA A 354 22.49 13.77 3.25
N LEU A 355 21.41 13.52 2.50
CA LEU A 355 21.49 12.95 1.16
C LEU A 355 21.99 13.95 0.12
N VAL A 356 21.56 15.23 0.23
CA VAL A 356 22.03 16.32 -0.64
C VAL A 356 23.52 16.61 -0.36
N ASP A 357 23.93 16.65 0.90
CA ASP A 357 25.33 16.90 1.28
C ASP A 357 26.25 15.78 0.79
N ASP A 358 25.82 14.50 0.89
CA ASP A 358 26.57 13.35 0.34
C ASP A 358 26.74 13.50 -1.19
N ALA A 359 25.66 13.86 -1.90
CA ALA A 359 25.71 14.03 -3.35
C ALA A 359 26.65 15.16 -3.76
N VAL A 360 26.58 16.32 -3.10
CA VAL A 360 27.44 17.47 -3.35
C VAL A 360 28.92 17.14 -3.05
N ALA A 361 29.18 16.45 -1.94
CA ALA A 361 30.55 16.02 -1.58
C ALA A 361 31.15 15.05 -2.62
N LYS A 362 30.31 14.35 -3.37
CA LYS A 362 30.71 13.42 -4.44
C LYS A 362 30.67 14.05 -5.85
N GLY A 363 30.39 15.35 -5.97
CA GLY A 363 30.47 16.10 -7.22
C GLY A 363 29.16 16.50 -7.86
N ALA A 364 28.01 16.18 -7.27
CA ALA A 364 26.73 16.69 -7.77
C ALA A 364 26.65 18.23 -7.63
N ARG A 365 25.97 18.87 -8.57
CA ARG A 365 25.72 20.32 -8.53
C ARG A 365 24.28 20.60 -8.15
N VAL A 366 24.09 21.51 -7.20
CA VAL A 366 22.79 22.07 -6.84
C VAL A 366 22.49 23.24 -7.77
N LEU A 367 21.41 23.18 -8.52
CA LEU A 367 20.97 24.27 -9.40
C LEU A 367 20.03 25.24 -8.69
N CYS A 368 19.21 24.76 -7.76
CA CYS A 368 18.37 25.57 -6.88
C CYS A 368 18.08 24.82 -5.58
N GLY A 369 17.67 25.52 -4.54
CA GLY A 369 17.35 24.93 -3.23
C GLY A 369 18.57 24.43 -2.47
N GLY A 370 18.53 23.19 -2.00
CA GLY A 370 19.65 22.49 -1.38
C GLY A 370 19.85 22.70 0.12
N ALA A 371 19.00 23.49 0.79
CA ALA A 371 19.03 23.68 2.24
C ALA A 371 17.65 24.07 2.79
N PRO A 372 17.31 23.72 4.05
CA PRO A 372 16.05 24.09 4.68
C PRO A 372 15.82 25.62 4.72
N ARG A 373 14.56 26.03 4.55
CA ARG A 373 14.09 27.41 4.67
C ARG A 373 13.86 27.76 6.14
N THR A 374 14.75 28.57 6.72
CA THR A 374 14.64 29.00 8.14
C THR A 374 13.83 30.29 8.30
N ASP A 375 13.56 30.99 7.23
CA ASP A 375 12.82 32.26 7.17
C ASP A 375 11.29 32.10 7.32
N LEU A 376 10.75 30.88 7.03
CA LEU A 376 9.33 30.62 7.08
C LEU A 376 8.82 30.08 8.43
N GLY A 377 9.71 29.76 9.36
CA GLY A 377 9.35 29.37 10.74
C GLY A 377 8.76 27.97 10.93
N GLY A 378 8.51 27.21 9.88
CA GLY A 378 8.02 25.82 9.89
C GLY A 378 9.01 24.84 9.25
N ASN A 379 8.54 23.63 8.94
CA ASN A 379 9.34 22.57 8.37
C ASN A 379 9.42 22.72 6.84
N PHE A 380 10.14 23.69 6.31
CA PHE A 380 10.20 23.94 4.88
C PHE A 380 11.53 23.52 4.27
N TYR A 381 11.46 22.73 3.18
CA TYR A 381 12.57 22.41 2.30
C TYR A 381 12.22 22.89 0.89
N PRO A 382 13.04 23.74 0.24
CA PRO A 382 12.66 24.32 -1.05
C PRO A 382 12.75 23.31 -2.19
N PRO A 383 12.07 23.56 -3.32
CA PRO A 383 12.32 22.82 -4.54
C PRO A 383 13.80 22.79 -4.84
N THR A 384 14.34 21.57 -4.94
CA THR A 384 15.79 21.36 -5.12
C THR A 384 16.03 20.57 -6.39
N ILE A 385 16.99 21.00 -7.21
CA ILE A 385 17.41 20.27 -8.42
C ILE A 385 18.89 19.95 -8.32
N LEU A 386 19.21 18.65 -8.46
CA LEU A 386 20.56 18.12 -8.52
C LEU A 386 20.85 17.57 -9.92
N VAL A 387 22.01 17.94 -10.46
CA VAL A 387 22.56 17.42 -11.72
C VAL A 387 23.97 16.87 -11.49
N ASP A 388 24.55 16.21 -12.50
CA ASP A 388 25.85 15.54 -12.40
C ASP A 388 25.88 14.48 -11.29
N VAL A 389 24.75 13.80 -11.11
CA VAL A 389 24.54 12.75 -10.12
C VAL A 389 24.88 11.39 -10.75
N ASP A 390 25.50 10.51 -9.97
CA ASP A 390 25.78 9.12 -10.35
C ASP A 390 25.38 8.12 -9.25
N HIS A 391 25.40 6.83 -9.57
CA HIS A 391 24.95 5.74 -8.69
C HIS A 391 25.85 5.46 -7.48
N SER A 392 26.99 6.15 -7.33
CA SER A 392 27.82 6.10 -6.11
C SER A 392 27.26 6.98 -4.97
N MET A 393 26.32 7.87 -5.31
CA MET A 393 25.71 8.81 -4.39
C MET A 393 24.51 8.19 -3.69
N ARG A 394 24.41 8.34 -2.37
CA ARG A 394 23.33 7.74 -1.57
C ARG A 394 21.94 8.15 -2.05
N ILE A 395 21.78 9.37 -2.54
CA ILE A 395 20.50 9.90 -3.02
C ILE A 395 19.94 9.13 -4.22
N THR A 396 20.70 8.29 -4.91
CA THR A 396 20.22 7.42 -5.99
C THR A 396 19.71 6.06 -5.48
N GLN A 397 20.04 5.68 -4.25
CA GLN A 397 19.77 4.37 -3.65
C GLN A 397 18.83 4.44 -2.44
N GLU A 398 18.83 5.56 -1.71
CA GLU A 398 18.01 5.79 -0.52
C GLU A 398 16.84 6.71 -0.87
N GLU A 399 15.64 6.37 -0.37
CA GLU A 399 14.43 7.18 -0.55
C GLU A 399 14.61 8.53 0.18
N GLN A 400 14.54 9.65 -0.56
CA GLN A 400 14.64 10.98 0.05
C GLN A 400 13.31 11.46 0.64
N PHE A 401 12.18 11.03 0.08
CA PHE A 401 10.83 11.40 0.53
C PHE A 401 10.67 12.91 0.74
N GLY A 402 11.14 13.69 -0.25
CA GLY A 402 11.24 15.15 -0.18
C GLY A 402 11.40 15.82 -1.54
N PRO A 403 11.31 17.16 -1.60
CA PRO A 403 11.22 17.92 -2.84
C PRO A 403 12.58 18.08 -3.56
N VAL A 404 13.22 16.95 -3.90
CA VAL A 404 14.52 16.94 -4.57
C VAL A 404 14.42 16.20 -5.90
N MET A 405 14.61 16.90 -7.00
CA MET A 405 14.69 16.39 -8.35
C MET A 405 16.13 15.98 -8.67
N VAL A 406 16.35 14.68 -8.82
CA VAL A 406 17.67 14.11 -9.12
C VAL A 406 17.73 13.74 -10.60
N ILE A 407 18.55 14.44 -11.39
CA ILE A 407 18.61 14.27 -12.84
C ILE A 407 19.94 13.65 -13.24
N MET A 408 19.87 12.54 -13.96
CA MET A 408 21.00 11.78 -14.49
C MET A 408 20.90 11.70 -16.02
N LYS A 409 22.04 11.84 -16.70
CA LYS A 409 22.14 11.72 -18.14
C LYS A 409 22.32 10.24 -18.55
N VAL A 410 21.59 9.82 -19.59
CA VAL A 410 21.73 8.47 -20.19
C VAL A 410 21.82 8.56 -21.70
N ARG A 411 22.39 7.52 -22.34
CA ARG A 411 22.67 7.50 -23.78
C ARG A 411 21.94 6.42 -24.54
N THR A 412 21.63 5.30 -23.89
CA THR A 412 20.96 4.15 -24.53
C THR A 412 19.83 3.60 -23.68
N ASP A 413 18.91 2.87 -24.32
CA ASP A 413 17.80 2.19 -23.62
C ASP A 413 18.35 1.19 -22.58
N GLU A 414 19.41 0.45 -22.93
CA GLU A 414 20.04 -0.56 -22.06
C GLU A 414 20.67 0.10 -20.83
N GLU A 415 21.32 1.25 -21.00
CA GLU A 415 21.88 2.03 -19.90
C GLU A 415 20.77 2.52 -18.96
N ALA A 416 19.73 3.11 -19.52
CA ALA A 416 18.59 3.62 -18.76
C ALA A 416 17.90 2.49 -17.96
N ILE A 417 17.63 1.35 -18.58
CA ILE A 417 17.05 0.17 -17.93
C ILE A 417 17.95 -0.36 -16.82
N ARG A 418 19.25 -0.52 -17.11
CA ARG A 418 20.22 -1.02 -16.13
C ARG A 418 20.28 -0.12 -14.89
N LEU A 419 20.40 1.19 -15.08
CA LEU A 419 20.47 2.16 -13.98
C LEU A 419 19.13 2.24 -13.23
N ALA A 420 18.00 2.23 -13.92
CA ALA A 420 16.68 2.23 -13.30
C ALA A 420 16.49 1.00 -12.39
N ASN A 421 16.95 -0.17 -12.82
CA ASN A 421 16.84 -1.42 -12.08
C ASN A 421 17.90 -1.61 -10.98
N ASP A 422 19.01 -0.85 -11.04
CA ASP A 422 20.07 -0.83 -10.03
C ASP A 422 19.63 -0.05 -8.79
N CYS A 423 18.64 -0.61 -8.10
CA CYS A 423 18.02 -0.02 -6.91
C CYS A 423 17.35 -1.12 -6.08
N PRO A 424 17.42 -1.07 -4.74
CA PRO A 424 16.75 -2.04 -3.88
C PRO A 424 15.22 -1.91 -3.89
N TYR A 425 14.68 -0.77 -4.29
CA TYR A 425 13.26 -0.51 -4.41
C TYR A 425 12.69 -0.96 -5.77
N GLY A 426 11.38 -1.08 -5.85
CA GLY A 426 10.65 -1.42 -7.08
C GLY A 426 9.15 -1.20 -6.92
N LEU A 427 8.72 0.03 -6.57
CA LEU A 427 7.30 0.35 -6.43
C LEU A 427 6.69 0.75 -7.77
N GLY A 428 7.04 1.89 -8.32
CA GLY A 428 6.57 2.37 -9.60
C GLY A 428 7.70 2.75 -10.55
N SER A 429 7.33 3.14 -11.76
CA SER A 429 8.21 3.69 -12.78
C SER A 429 7.42 4.47 -13.82
N SER A 430 8.11 5.39 -14.53
CA SER A 430 7.52 6.16 -15.62
C SER A 430 8.48 6.19 -16.82
N VAL A 431 7.92 6.21 -18.04
CA VAL A 431 8.71 6.36 -19.27
C VAL A 431 8.02 7.31 -20.24
N PHE A 432 8.77 8.24 -20.82
CA PHE A 432 8.31 9.22 -21.78
C PHE A 432 8.94 8.97 -23.14
N THR A 433 8.15 8.61 -24.14
CA THR A 433 8.54 8.36 -25.52
C THR A 433 7.31 8.44 -26.43
N ARG A 434 7.50 8.82 -27.69
CA ARG A 434 6.46 8.76 -28.72
C ARG A 434 6.38 7.42 -29.44
N ASP A 435 7.38 6.54 -29.26
CA ASP A 435 7.39 5.19 -29.85
C ASP A 435 6.69 4.17 -28.93
N PRO A 436 5.49 3.67 -29.28
CA PRO A 436 4.77 2.70 -28.46
C PRO A 436 5.52 1.38 -28.26
N ALA A 437 6.32 0.96 -29.24
CA ALA A 437 7.11 -0.28 -29.13
C ALA A 437 8.26 -0.10 -28.14
N ARG A 438 8.90 1.08 -28.12
CA ARG A 438 9.91 1.45 -27.15
C ARG A 438 9.31 1.53 -25.74
N ALA A 439 8.14 2.17 -25.60
CA ALA A 439 7.41 2.26 -24.34
C ALA A 439 7.13 0.85 -23.75
N GLU A 440 6.63 -0.07 -24.58
CA GLU A 440 6.35 -1.46 -24.16
C GLU A 440 7.62 -2.22 -23.76
N ARG A 441 8.76 -2.00 -24.47
CA ARG A 441 10.06 -2.60 -24.07
C ARG A 441 10.50 -2.10 -22.70
N PHE A 442 10.42 -0.80 -22.43
CA PHE A 442 10.73 -0.24 -21.12
C PHE A 442 9.79 -0.79 -20.04
N ALA A 443 8.49 -0.76 -20.30
CA ALA A 443 7.49 -1.23 -19.33
C ALA A 443 7.71 -2.69 -18.91
N ARG A 444 8.18 -3.56 -19.81
CA ARG A 444 8.51 -4.96 -19.52
C ARG A 444 9.87 -5.13 -18.85
N ALA A 445 10.81 -4.25 -19.13
CA ALA A 445 12.20 -4.36 -18.66
C ALA A 445 12.42 -3.72 -17.27
N LEU A 446 11.58 -2.75 -16.87
CA LEU A 446 11.68 -2.10 -15.59
C LEU A 446 11.18 -3.01 -14.45
N ASP A 447 12.02 -3.22 -13.44
CA ASP A 447 11.74 -4.10 -12.30
C ASP A 447 10.99 -3.34 -11.19
N ALA A 448 9.78 -2.92 -11.52
CA ALA A 448 8.85 -2.23 -10.64
C ALA A 448 7.49 -2.94 -10.62
N GLY A 449 6.67 -2.65 -9.62
CA GLY A 449 5.31 -3.18 -9.53
C GLY A 449 4.38 -2.58 -10.57
N MET A 450 4.69 -1.35 -11.02
CA MET A 450 3.88 -0.58 -11.98
C MET A 450 4.78 0.23 -12.92
N THR A 451 4.29 0.44 -14.15
CA THR A 451 4.91 1.36 -15.11
C THR A 451 3.83 2.22 -15.76
N THR A 452 4.03 3.53 -15.79
CA THR A 452 3.17 4.49 -16.48
C THR A 452 3.90 5.05 -17.69
N VAL A 453 3.24 5.11 -18.84
CA VAL A 453 3.79 5.67 -20.08
C VAL A 453 3.24 7.06 -20.30
N ASN A 454 4.12 8.03 -20.56
CA ASN A 454 3.83 9.43 -20.82
C ASN A 454 2.99 10.13 -19.74
N ASP A 455 3.09 9.63 -18.50
CA ASP A 455 2.44 10.20 -17.34
C ASP A 455 3.12 9.71 -16.04
N PHE A 456 2.55 10.09 -14.88
CA PHE A 456 3.05 9.75 -13.56
C PHE A 456 1.91 9.29 -12.63
N GLY A 457 2.14 8.22 -11.88
CA GLY A 457 1.28 7.79 -10.78
C GLY A 457 -0.11 7.27 -11.17
N LEU A 458 -0.49 7.27 -12.45
CA LEU A 458 -1.83 6.89 -12.91
C LEU A 458 -2.22 5.45 -12.57
N ALA A 459 -1.27 4.54 -12.45
CA ALA A 459 -1.55 3.16 -12.06
C ALA A 459 -2.24 3.07 -10.69
N TYR A 460 -1.99 4.03 -9.78
CA TYR A 460 -2.72 4.14 -8.53
C TYR A 460 -4.15 4.65 -8.72
N MET A 461 -4.35 5.62 -9.61
CA MET A 461 -5.66 6.24 -9.86
C MET A 461 -6.62 5.30 -10.61
N ILE A 462 -6.10 4.39 -11.42
CA ILE A 462 -6.88 3.37 -12.11
C ILE A 462 -7.17 2.23 -11.15
N GLN A 463 -8.26 2.35 -10.40
CA GLN A 463 -8.61 1.45 -9.30
C GLN A 463 -8.86 -0.01 -9.69
N SER A 464 -8.98 -0.33 -10.97
CA SER A 464 -9.05 -1.71 -11.48
C SER A 464 -7.69 -2.39 -11.61
N LEU A 465 -6.59 -1.62 -11.54
CA LEU A 465 -5.23 -2.17 -11.59
C LEU A 465 -4.74 -2.57 -10.20
N PRO A 466 -4.05 -3.71 -10.06
CA PRO A 466 -3.42 -4.09 -8.80
C PRO A 466 -2.24 -3.14 -8.51
N PHE A 467 -2.28 -2.48 -7.33
CA PHE A 467 -1.20 -1.61 -6.87
C PHE A 467 -0.34 -2.31 -5.82
N GLY A 468 0.98 -2.23 -5.94
CA GLY A 468 1.92 -2.77 -4.97
C GLY A 468 3.32 -2.97 -5.52
N GLY A 469 4.30 -3.04 -4.61
CA GLY A 469 5.72 -3.09 -4.91
C GLY A 469 6.29 -4.48 -5.22
N ARG A 470 7.58 -4.45 -5.54
CA ARG A 470 8.52 -5.58 -5.63
C ARG A 470 9.76 -5.26 -4.80
N LYS A 471 10.69 -6.19 -4.68
CA LYS A 471 11.93 -6.02 -3.90
C LYS A 471 11.61 -5.53 -2.48
N ILE A 472 12.34 -4.53 -1.95
CA ILE A 472 12.06 -3.98 -0.62
C ILE A 472 10.88 -3.01 -0.58
N SER A 473 10.23 -2.71 -1.71
CA SER A 473 8.99 -1.93 -1.74
C SER A 473 7.76 -2.74 -1.33
N GLY A 474 7.93 -3.98 -0.93
CA GLY A 474 6.91 -4.80 -0.32
C GLY A 474 6.28 -5.84 -1.23
N PHE A 475 5.15 -6.38 -0.77
CA PHE A 475 4.41 -7.44 -1.45
C PHE A 475 2.93 -7.42 -1.08
N GLY A 476 2.13 -8.13 -1.85
CA GLY A 476 0.68 -8.03 -1.84
C GLY A 476 0.19 -6.95 -2.82
N ARG A 477 -1.12 -6.71 -2.82
CA ARG A 477 -1.77 -5.70 -3.67
C ARG A 477 -2.93 -5.07 -2.92
N ILE A 478 -3.19 -3.78 -3.16
CA ILE A 478 -4.24 -3.01 -2.45
C ILE A 478 -5.36 -2.48 -3.35
N ASN A 479 -5.18 -2.44 -4.65
CA ASN A 479 -6.19 -2.02 -5.61
C ASN A 479 -6.63 -3.21 -6.48
N GLY A 480 -7.62 -2.98 -7.33
CA GLY A 480 -8.16 -3.97 -8.23
C GLY A 480 -8.92 -5.09 -7.51
N ARG A 481 -9.27 -6.08 -8.27
CA ARG A 481 -9.82 -7.35 -7.79
C ARG A 481 -8.90 -8.00 -6.75
N GLU A 482 -7.59 -7.92 -6.97
CA GLU A 482 -6.57 -8.49 -6.12
C GLU A 482 -6.57 -7.85 -4.73
N GLY A 483 -6.67 -6.52 -4.66
CA GLY A 483 -6.73 -5.79 -3.39
C GLY A 483 -8.03 -6.05 -2.61
N LEU A 484 -9.16 -6.18 -3.31
CA LEU A 484 -10.43 -6.52 -2.68
C LEU A 484 -10.42 -7.97 -2.17
N ARG A 485 -9.93 -8.92 -2.96
CA ARG A 485 -9.76 -10.33 -2.55
C ARG A 485 -8.71 -10.52 -1.46
N ALA A 486 -7.73 -9.63 -1.38
CA ALA A 486 -6.80 -9.62 -0.24
C ALA A 486 -7.50 -9.40 1.11
N CYS A 487 -8.71 -8.84 1.11
CA CYS A 487 -9.59 -8.72 2.28
C CYS A 487 -10.49 -9.96 2.49
N CYS A 488 -10.22 -11.08 1.82
CA CYS A 488 -11.05 -12.28 1.90
C CYS A 488 -10.22 -13.53 2.25
N ASN A 489 -10.91 -14.51 2.81
CA ASN A 489 -10.45 -15.88 2.91
C ASN A 489 -10.92 -16.66 1.68
N GLU A 490 -9.99 -17.13 0.85
CA GLU A 490 -10.30 -17.95 -0.31
C GLU A 490 -10.64 -19.38 0.15
N LYS A 491 -11.88 -19.81 -0.12
CA LYS A 491 -12.36 -21.13 0.27
C LYS A 491 -12.65 -21.98 -0.97
N ALA A 492 -11.89 -23.06 -1.13
CA ALA A 492 -12.19 -24.08 -2.14
C ALA A 492 -13.37 -24.95 -1.69
N ILE A 493 -14.39 -25.06 -2.53
CA ILE A 493 -15.59 -25.85 -2.26
C ILE A 493 -15.80 -26.85 -3.39
N VAL A 494 -16.01 -28.11 -3.03
CA VAL A 494 -16.35 -29.19 -3.95
C VAL A 494 -17.70 -29.77 -3.55
N THR A 495 -18.64 -29.82 -4.50
CA THR A 495 -19.97 -30.39 -4.31
C THR A 495 -20.27 -31.44 -5.37
N ASP A 496 -21.34 -32.21 -5.20
CA ASP A 496 -21.78 -33.17 -6.21
C ASP A 496 -22.63 -32.51 -7.30
N ARG A 497 -22.28 -32.70 -8.56
CA ARG A 497 -23.18 -32.45 -9.70
C ARG A 497 -24.17 -33.59 -9.85
N VAL A 498 -23.67 -34.81 -9.70
CA VAL A 498 -24.45 -36.03 -9.69
C VAL A 498 -24.00 -36.84 -8.48
N PRO A 499 -24.91 -37.24 -7.59
CA PRO A 499 -24.55 -38.00 -6.40
C PRO A 499 -24.06 -39.40 -6.82
N VAL A 500 -22.77 -39.65 -6.57
CA VAL A 500 -22.16 -40.97 -6.73
C VAL A 500 -22.22 -41.67 -5.37
N ARG A 501 -23.10 -42.69 -5.24
CA ARG A 501 -23.35 -43.37 -3.98
C ARG A 501 -22.19 -44.28 -3.52
N GLN A 502 -21.27 -44.67 -4.40
CA GLN A 502 -20.10 -45.45 -4.10
C GLN A 502 -18.83 -44.62 -4.34
N GLY A 503 -18.14 -44.24 -3.24
CA GLY A 503 -16.77 -43.76 -3.35
C GLY A 503 -15.83 -44.92 -3.75
N MET A 504 -14.61 -44.58 -4.19
CA MET A 504 -13.56 -45.61 -4.38
C MET A 504 -13.26 -46.29 -3.05
N ALA A 505 -13.74 -47.54 -2.86
CA ALA A 505 -13.43 -48.35 -1.69
C ALA A 505 -11.99 -48.87 -1.84
N LEU A 506 -11.03 -48.10 -1.35
CA LEU A 506 -9.61 -48.47 -1.39
C LEU A 506 -9.21 -49.39 -0.22
N TYR A 507 -10.08 -49.52 0.77
CA TYR A 507 -9.79 -50.34 1.98
C TYR A 507 -10.78 -51.51 2.09
N PRO A 508 -10.31 -52.70 2.55
CA PRO A 508 -8.90 -53.03 2.82
C PRO A 508 -8.06 -53.01 1.52
N VAL A 509 -6.78 -52.58 1.64
CA VAL A 509 -5.85 -52.53 0.50
C VAL A 509 -5.54 -53.94 0.05
N ARG A 510 -5.76 -54.21 -1.26
CA ARG A 510 -5.46 -55.50 -1.92
C ARG A 510 -4.51 -55.25 -3.09
N ALA A 511 -3.79 -56.27 -3.55
CA ALA A 511 -2.95 -56.19 -4.75
C ALA A 511 -3.73 -55.64 -5.98
N ALA A 512 -4.97 -56.12 -6.15
CA ALA A 512 -5.88 -55.62 -7.20
C ALA A 512 -6.22 -54.13 -7.06
N THR A 513 -6.25 -53.59 -5.84
CA THR A 513 -6.48 -52.15 -5.59
C THR A 513 -5.29 -51.33 -6.13
N PHE A 514 -4.06 -51.78 -5.89
CA PHE A 514 -2.86 -51.14 -6.39
C PHE A 514 -2.79 -51.19 -7.94
N GLU A 515 -3.07 -52.36 -8.52
CA GLU A 515 -3.14 -52.54 -9.98
C GLU A 515 -4.24 -51.68 -10.61
N LEU A 516 -5.39 -51.51 -9.95
CA LEU A 516 -6.47 -50.61 -10.41
C LEU A 516 -5.99 -49.17 -10.50
N VAL A 517 -5.38 -48.67 -9.41
CA VAL A 517 -4.89 -47.29 -9.36
C VAL A 517 -3.76 -47.06 -10.38
N THR A 518 -2.78 -47.96 -10.47
CA THR A 518 -1.68 -47.83 -11.44
C THR A 518 -2.14 -48.03 -12.87
N GLY A 519 -3.15 -48.87 -13.11
CA GLY A 519 -3.85 -49.00 -14.39
C GLY A 519 -4.54 -47.71 -14.81
N ALA A 520 -5.22 -47.04 -13.88
CA ALA A 520 -5.83 -45.75 -14.13
C ALA A 520 -4.80 -44.67 -14.48
N VAL A 521 -3.68 -44.60 -13.76
CA VAL A 521 -2.58 -43.69 -14.09
C VAL A 521 -2.04 -43.93 -15.50
N LYS A 522 -1.83 -45.20 -15.87
CA LYS A 522 -1.37 -45.58 -17.23
C LYS A 522 -2.38 -45.24 -18.31
N ALA A 523 -3.68 -45.46 -18.05
CA ALA A 523 -4.75 -45.17 -19.01
C ALA A 523 -4.89 -43.67 -19.27
N ILE A 524 -4.78 -42.85 -18.23
CA ILE A 524 -4.96 -41.39 -18.30
C ILE A 524 -3.70 -40.68 -18.81
N TYR A 525 -2.55 -41.01 -18.24
CA TYR A 525 -1.30 -40.26 -18.44
C TYR A 525 -0.25 -41.01 -19.30
N GLY A 526 -0.52 -42.24 -19.71
CA GLY A 526 0.43 -43.02 -20.51
C GLY A 526 0.73 -42.35 -21.87
N SER A 527 2.03 -42.25 -22.22
CA SER A 527 2.45 -41.74 -23.51
C SER A 527 2.22 -42.80 -24.61
N GLY A 528 1.29 -42.53 -25.53
CA GLY A 528 0.93 -43.37 -26.65
C GLY A 528 -0.26 -44.34 -26.40
N LEU A 529 -0.96 -44.68 -27.50
CA LEU A 529 -2.22 -45.44 -27.44
C LEU A 529 -2.04 -46.83 -26.78
N MET A 530 -0.90 -47.48 -27.03
CA MET A 530 -0.62 -48.82 -26.51
C MET A 530 -0.49 -48.85 -24.96
N LYS A 531 0.16 -47.85 -24.38
CA LYS A 531 0.27 -47.75 -22.92
C LYS A 531 -1.06 -47.42 -22.25
N ARG A 532 -1.89 -46.56 -22.89
CA ARG A 532 -3.25 -46.25 -22.45
C ARG A 532 -4.15 -47.46 -22.51
N ALA A 533 -4.10 -48.21 -23.61
CA ALA A 533 -4.86 -49.45 -23.76
C ALA A 533 -4.49 -50.51 -22.71
N ARG A 534 -3.17 -50.70 -22.43
CA ARG A 534 -2.74 -51.59 -21.35
C ARG A 534 -3.22 -51.14 -19.98
N GLY A 535 -3.24 -49.82 -19.72
CA GLY A 535 -3.83 -49.27 -18.51
C GLY A 535 -5.34 -49.60 -18.36
N ALA A 536 -6.12 -49.43 -19.43
CA ALA A 536 -7.56 -49.77 -19.46
C ALA A 536 -7.79 -51.28 -19.22
N VAL A 537 -6.99 -52.15 -19.80
CA VAL A 537 -7.03 -53.62 -19.55
C VAL A 537 -6.69 -53.95 -18.10
N SER A 538 -5.68 -53.27 -17.52
CA SER A 538 -5.35 -53.43 -16.08
C SER A 538 -6.51 -53.07 -15.17
N ILE A 539 -7.18 -51.93 -15.45
CA ILE A 539 -8.38 -51.50 -14.70
C ILE A 539 -9.47 -52.58 -14.75
N ALA A 540 -9.79 -53.08 -15.95
CA ALA A 540 -10.86 -54.07 -16.12
C ALA A 540 -10.54 -55.37 -15.36
N ARG A 541 -9.31 -55.84 -15.42
CA ARG A 541 -8.86 -57.04 -14.65
C ARG A 541 -8.94 -56.83 -13.14
N SER A 542 -8.49 -55.68 -12.64
CA SER A 542 -8.50 -55.38 -11.20
C SER A 542 -9.93 -55.27 -10.66
N LEU A 543 -10.85 -54.63 -11.41
CA LEU A 543 -12.27 -54.57 -11.04
C LEU A 543 -12.89 -55.94 -10.97
N PHE A 544 -12.58 -56.85 -11.90
CA PHE A 544 -13.07 -58.21 -11.93
C PHE A 544 -12.54 -59.06 -10.73
N SER A 545 -11.27 -58.91 -10.40
CA SER A 545 -10.64 -59.55 -9.24
C SER A 545 -11.26 -59.06 -7.90
N LEU A 546 -11.45 -57.73 -7.76
CA LEU A 546 -12.11 -57.14 -6.60
C LEU A 546 -13.57 -57.61 -6.43
N ALA A 547 -14.31 -57.79 -7.52
CA ALA A 547 -15.68 -58.27 -7.51
C ALA A 547 -15.79 -59.74 -7.09
N ARG A 548 -14.75 -60.57 -7.36
CA ARG A 548 -14.68 -61.99 -7.00
C ARG A 548 -14.15 -62.26 -5.60
N GLY A 549 -13.63 -61.23 -4.91
CA GLY A 549 -13.04 -61.40 -3.58
C GLY A 549 -11.70 -62.18 -3.56
N ASP A 550 -11.01 -62.28 -4.72
CA ASP A 550 -9.70 -62.97 -4.81
C ASP A 550 -8.65 -62.28 -3.93
N GLU A 551 -8.27 -62.95 -2.82
CA GLU A 551 -7.19 -62.52 -1.94
C GLU A 551 -5.84 -62.97 -2.52
N ARG A 552 -5.21 -62.11 -3.34
CA ARG A 552 -3.78 -62.25 -3.66
C ARG A 552 -2.98 -61.34 -2.73
N ASP A 553 -2.06 -61.94 -2.00
CA ASP A 553 -1.18 -61.26 -1.05
C ASP A 553 -0.21 -60.33 -1.76
N LEU A 554 0.09 -59.15 -1.19
CA LEU A 554 1.05 -58.16 -1.70
C LEU A 554 2.53 -58.59 -1.57
N SER A 555 2.79 -59.85 -1.13
CA SER A 555 4.11 -60.33 -0.77
C SER A 555 4.84 -61.11 -1.88
N SER A 556 4.44 -60.97 -3.15
CA SER A 556 5.16 -61.56 -4.29
C SER A 556 5.63 -60.50 -5.32
#